data_7504ef196a180dda589e2c5afcb8133c
#
_entry.id   7504ef196a180dda589e2c5afcb8133c
#
_cell.length_a   1.000
_cell.length_b   1.000
_cell.length_c   1.000
_cell.angle_alpha   90.00
_cell.angle_beta   90.00
_cell.angle_gamma   90.00
#
_symmetry.space_group_name_H-M   'P 1'
#
loop_
_entity.id
_entity.type
_entity.pdbx_description
1 polymer ?
#
loop_
_entity_poly.entity_id
_entity_poly.type
_entity_poly.pdbx_seq_one_letter_code
_entity_poly.pdbx_strand_id
1 'polypeptide(L)'
;MGLQAMVRVLAGTSIVVALGASSLVAAQAGANTVLKPADLEKLFPATVYYSGQSAPTQVRNSGGVKFADGHYVLASMVDTSGYSTGIAAKYQGYLITEVSLTIAGKRLPAGAYGFGFLDGDRLLVTDLGGHDVLTAHTAKDTAMTRPRPLEVTDDPAGGYRLYAGKSYVHFAR
;
A
#
# COMPACT_ATOMS: atom_id res chain seq x y z
N MET A 1 90.92 -25.16 25.89
CA MET A 1 90.26 -25.47 24.65
C MET A 1 88.78 -25.54 24.97
N GLY A 2 88.02 -24.50 24.76
CA GLY A 2 86.63 -24.41 25.08
C GLY A 2 85.93 -23.52 24.05
N LEU A 3 85.01 -24.09 23.39
CA LEU A 3 84.26 -23.48 22.31
C LEU A 3 82.97 -22.81 22.91
N GLN A 4 82.90 -21.49 22.86
CA GLN A 4 81.70 -20.75 23.29
C GLN A 4 80.71 -20.75 22.15
N ALA A 5 79.58 -21.33 22.37
CA ALA A 5 78.40 -21.26 21.47
C ALA A 5 77.61 -19.97 21.71
N MET A 6 77.53 -19.19 20.68
CA MET A 6 76.81 -17.91 20.66
C MET A 6 75.31 -18.15 20.35
N VAL A 7 74.50 -17.95 21.35
CA VAL A 7 73.02 -18.02 21.18
C VAL A 7 72.52 -16.72 20.58
N ARG A 8 71.97 -16.74 19.37
CA ARG A 8 71.23 -15.64 18.75
C ARG A 8 69.74 -15.71 19.17
N VAL A 9 69.28 -14.71 19.90
CA VAL A 9 67.85 -14.49 20.19
C VAL A 9 67.24 -13.81 18.97
N LEU A 10 66.36 -14.51 18.30
CA LEU A 10 65.47 -13.96 17.26
C LEU A 10 64.23 -13.38 17.94
N ALA A 11 64.10 -12.06 17.93
CA ALA A 11 62.88 -11.37 18.33
C ALA A 11 61.82 -11.55 17.25
N GLY A 12 60.83 -12.39 17.52
CA GLY A 12 59.67 -12.57 16.66
C GLY A 12 58.67 -11.45 16.87
N THR A 13 58.50 -10.59 15.88
CA THR A 13 57.45 -9.55 15.86
C THR A 13 56.14 -10.21 15.46
N SER A 14 55.24 -10.41 16.43
CA SER A 14 53.86 -10.89 16.18
C SER A 14 53.00 -9.75 15.63
N ILE A 15 52.67 -9.81 14.35
CA ILE A 15 51.67 -8.93 13.74
C ILE A 15 50.29 -9.48 14.09
N VAL A 16 49.57 -8.80 14.98
CA VAL A 16 48.14 -9.06 15.25
C VAL A 16 47.35 -8.40 14.16
N VAL A 17 46.86 -9.20 13.21
CA VAL A 17 45.86 -8.75 12.23
C VAL A 17 44.51 -8.77 12.91
N ALA A 18 44.01 -7.61 13.31
CA ALA A 18 42.63 -7.46 13.78
C ALA A 18 41.69 -7.54 12.58
N LEU A 19 41.07 -8.69 12.37
CA LEU A 19 39.93 -8.79 11.46
C LEU A 19 38.74 -8.03 12.06
N GLY A 20 38.47 -6.81 11.56
CA GLY A 20 37.27 -6.06 11.83
C GLY A 20 36.07 -6.80 11.25
N ALA A 21 35.29 -7.44 12.10
CA ALA A 21 34.00 -7.98 11.74
C ALA A 21 33.04 -6.81 11.44
N SER A 22 32.92 -6.42 10.17
CA SER A 22 31.86 -5.52 9.71
C SER A 22 30.55 -6.27 9.84
N SER A 23 29.81 -5.99 10.91
CA SER A 23 28.43 -6.43 11.07
C SER A 23 27.59 -5.77 10.00
N LEU A 24 27.29 -6.47 8.92
CA LEU A 24 26.22 -6.12 7.98
C LEU A 24 24.92 -6.19 8.78
N VAL A 25 24.46 -5.04 9.26
CA VAL A 25 23.06 -4.89 9.70
C VAL A 25 22.22 -5.05 8.44
N ALA A 26 21.77 -6.26 8.17
CA ALA A 26 20.72 -6.49 7.19
C ALA A 26 19.50 -5.75 7.70
N ALA A 27 19.16 -4.62 7.08
CA ALA A 27 17.88 -3.96 7.27
C ALA A 27 16.82 -5.02 6.94
N GLN A 28 16.09 -5.50 7.94
CA GLN A 28 14.96 -6.38 7.72
C GLN A 28 13.94 -5.56 6.94
N ALA A 29 13.82 -5.84 5.65
CA ALA A 29 12.72 -5.32 4.84
C ALA A 29 11.44 -5.81 5.51
N GLY A 30 10.63 -4.88 6.03
CA GLY A 30 9.34 -5.19 6.64
C GLY A 30 8.48 -5.97 5.65
N ALA A 31 7.56 -6.78 6.14
CA ALA A 31 6.54 -7.39 5.28
C ALA A 31 5.47 -6.35 4.92
N ASN A 32 4.86 -6.51 3.76
CA ASN A 32 3.64 -5.75 3.43
C ASN A 32 2.55 -6.09 4.44
N THR A 33 1.76 -5.12 4.83
CA THR A 33 0.71 -5.28 5.84
C THR A 33 -0.61 -4.72 5.32
N VAL A 34 -1.66 -5.53 5.34
CA VAL A 34 -3.02 -5.06 5.08
C VAL A 34 -3.53 -4.30 6.29
N LEU A 35 -3.93 -3.06 6.08
CA LEU A 35 -4.42 -2.13 7.11
C LEU A 35 -5.93 -2.26 7.28
N LYS A 36 -6.37 -2.26 8.54
CA LYS A 36 -7.78 -2.28 8.93
C LYS A 36 -8.26 -0.85 9.26
N PRO A 37 -9.56 -0.59 9.36
CA PRO A 37 -10.09 0.74 9.65
C PRO A 37 -9.44 1.43 10.86
N ALA A 38 -9.16 0.71 11.94
CA ALA A 38 -8.50 1.26 13.12
C ALA A 38 -7.07 1.79 12.85
N ASP A 39 -6.36 1.18 11.90
CA ASP A 39 -5.02 1.62 11.50
C ASP A 39 -5.10 2.92 10.68
N LEU A 40 -6.21 3.11 9.96
CA LEU A 40 -6.42 4.27 9.08
C LEU A 40 -6.93 5.51 9.81
N GLU A 41 -7.44 5.40 11.03
CA GLU A 41 -7.97 6.55 11.80
C GLU A 41 -6.96 7.71 11.94
N LYS A 42 -5.66 7.41 11.99
CA LYS A 42 -4.58 8.39 12.09
C LYS A 42 -3.88 8.70 10.77
N LEU A 43 -4.13 7.90 9.75
CA LEU A 43 -3.45 8.00 8.45
C LEU A 43 -4.35 8.66 7.40
N PHE A 44 -5.65 8.39 7.43
CA PHE A 44 -6.59 8.91 6.43
C PHE A 44 -7.14 10.27 6.86
N PRO A 45 -7.20 11.28 5.97
CA PRO A 45 -7.75 12.59 6.33
C PRO A 45 -9.26 12.48 6.65
N ALA A 46 -9.72 13.25 7.65
CA ALA A 46 -11.11 13.27 8.06
C ALA A 46 -12.06 13.82 6.97
N THR A 47 -11.52 14.67 6.09
CA THR A 47 -12.22 15.22 4.92
C THR A 47 -11.30 15.18 3.72
N VAL A 48 -11.89 15.00 2.54
CA VAL A 48 -11.18 14.99 1.25
C VAL A 48 -11.88 15.95 0.29
N TYR A 49 -11.10 16.46 -0.67
CA TYR A 49 -11.59 17.38 -1.68
C TYR A 49 -11.76 16.68 -3.01
N TYR A 50 -12.93 16.87 -3.63
CA TYR A 50 -13.25 16.29 -4.92
C TYR A 50 -14.23 17.18 -5.67
N SER A 51 -13.99 17.43 -6.95
CA SER A 51 -14.89 18.16 -7.87
C SER A 51 -15.45 19.47 -7.27
N GLY A 52 -14.59 20.28 -6.67
CA GLY A 52 -14.94 21.61 -6.18
C GLY A 52 -15.46 21.67 -4.74
N GLN A 53 -15.61 20.56 -4.04
CA GLN A 53 -16.13 20.57 -2.66
C GLN A 53 -15.47 19.51 -1.77
N SER A 54 -15.60 19.69 -0.45
CA SER A 54 -15.11 18.74 0.55
C SER A 54 -16.20 17.74 0.94
N ALA A 55 -15.78 16.51 1.23
CA ALA A 55 -16.64 15.47 1.78
C ALA A 55 -15.97 14.82 2.99
N PRO A 56 -16.74 14.47 4.04
CA PRO A 56 -16.26 13.66 5.14
C PRO A 56 -15.90 12.24 4.67
N THR A 57 -14.82 11.68 5.23
CA THR A 57 -14.46 10.29 4.98
C THR A 57 -15.10 9.36 5.99
N GLN A 58 -15.45 8.17 5.54
CA GLN A 58 -16.06 7.14 6.39
C GLN A 58 -14.97 6.12 6.79
N VAL A 59 -14.05 6.50 7.69
CA VAL A 59 -12.89 5.67 8.04
C VAL A 59 -13.26 4.27 8.53
N ARG A 60 -14.45 4.06 9.10
CA ARG A 60 -14.96 2.72 9.43
C ARG A 60 -15.16 1.82 8.20
N ASN A 61 -15.34 2.43 7.04
CA ASN A 61 -15.47 1.79 5.74
C ASN A 61 -14.20 2.09 4.92
N SER A 62 -13.06 1.64 5.41
CA SER A 62 -11.76 1.88 4.82
C SER A 62 -10.87 0.65 4.90
N GLY A 63 -9.83 0.64 4.13
CA GLY A 63 -8.77 -0.36 4.14
C GLY A 63 -7.56 0.13 3.37
N GLY A 64 -6.45 -0.56 3.47
CA GLY A 64 -5.24 -0.16 2.78
C GLY A 64 -4.13 -1.18 2.88
N VAL A 65 -2.98 -0.81 2.37
CA VAL A 65 -1.75 -1.58 2.44
C VAL A 65 -0.61 -0.66 2.84
N LYS A 66 0.18 -1.10 3.81
CA LYS A 66 1.51 -0.56 4.06
C LYS A 66 2.53 -1.48 3.43
N PHE A 67 3.31 -0.98 2.49
CA PHE A 67 4.38 -1.75 1.86
C PHE A 67 5.63 -1.83 2.75
N ALA A 68 6.47 -2.82 2.48
CA ALA A 68 7.70 -3.08 3.21
C ALA A 68 8.67 -1.89 3.26
N ASP A 69 8.64 -1.03 2.25
CA ASP A 69 9.45 0.20 2.14
C ASP A 69 8.80 1.43 2.83
N GLY A 70 7.66 1.25 3.49
CA GLY A 70 6.96 2.27 4.25
C GLY A 70 5.92 3.06 3.49
N HIS A 71 5.76 2.90 2.16
CA HIS A 71 4.73 3.55 1.37
C HIS A 71 3.35 2.96 1.60
N TYR A 72 2.31 3.76 1.32
CA TYR A 72 0.93 3.40 1.58
C TYR A 72 0.06 3.41 0.32
N VAL A 73 -0.94 2.54 0.36
CA VAL A 73 -2.17 2.63 -0.43
C VAL A 73 -3.32 2.65 0.56
N LEU A 74 -4.15 3.67 0.51
CA LEU A 74 -5.24 3.90 1.46
C LEU A 74 -6.52 4.15 0.68
N ALA A 75 -7.61 3.51 1.06
CA ALA A 75 -8.92 3.71 0.46
C ALA A 75 -9.99 3.87 1.54
N SER A 76 -10.92 4.77 1.35
CA SER A 76 -12.07 4.98 2.25
C SER A 76 -13.32 5.33 1.46
N MET A 77 -14.47 4.89 1.92
CA MET A 77 -15.74 5.47 1.46
C MET A 77 -15.84 6.94 1.88
N VAL A 78 -16.62 7.72 1.15
CA VAL A 78 -16.88 9.13 1.44
C VAL A 78 -18.39 9.36 1.60
N ASP A 79 -18.73 10.41 2.34
CA ASP A 79 -20.11 10.88 2.39
C ASP A 79 -20.38 11.78 1.17
N THR A 80 -21.15 11.27 0.24
CA THR A 80 -21.47 11.96 -1.02
C THR A 80 -22.79 12.72 -0.97
N SER A 81 -23.42 12.87 0.19
CA SER A 81 -24.74 13.52 0.34
C SER A 81 -24.76 14.99 -0.13
N GLY A 82 -23.60 15.67 -0.12
CA GLY A 82 -23.45 17.04 -0.62
C GLY A 82 -23.27 17.16 -2.13
N TYR A 83 -23.10 16.05 -2.87
CA TYR A 83 -22.87 16.07 -4.31
C TYR A 83 -24.13 15.85 -5.12
N SER A 84 -24.13 16.31 -6.38
CA SER A 84 -25.21 15.98 -7.31
C SER A 84 -25.31 14.48 -7.52
N THR A 85 -26.49 13.97 -7.87
CA THR A 85 -26.73 12.54 -8.13
C THR A 85 -25.77 11.97 -9.17
N GLY A 86 -25.44 12.73 -10.21
CA GLY A 86 -24.51 12.29 -11.27
C GLY A 86 -23.08 12.14 -10.76
N ILE A 87 -22.62 12.98 -9.83
CA ILE A 87 -21.29 12.85 -9.20
C ILE A 87 -21.34 11.71 -8.19
N ALA A 88 -22.32 11.66 -7.30
CA ALA A 88 -22.44 10.64 -6.28
C ALA A 88 -22.52 9.21 -6.86
N ALA A 89 -23.07 9.04 -8.04
CA ALA A 89 -23.11 7.74 -8.72
C ALA A 89 -21.70 7.23 -9.12
N LYS A 90 -20.77 8.13 -9.42
CA LYS A 90 -19.38 7.79 -9.86
C LYS A 90 -18.36 7.90 -8.73
N TYR A 91 -18.59 8.76 -7.77
CA TYR A 91 -17.70 9.04 -6.65
C TYR A 91 -18.26 8.46 -5.37
N GLN A 92 -17.83 7.27 -4.99
CA GLN A 92 -18.28 6.55 -3.80
C GLN A 92 -17.16 6.48 -2.74
N GLY A 93 -15.92 6.54 -3.16
CA GLY A 93 -14.77 6.45 -2.30
C GLY A 93 -13.58 7.26 -2.80
N TYR A 94 -12.59 7.34 -1.95
CA TYR A 94 -11.36 8.09 -2.18
C TYR A 94 -10.15 7.15 -1.99
N LEU A 95 -9.23 7.19 -2.94
CA LEU A 95 -8.01 6.38 -2.98
C LEU A 95 -6.79 7.31 -2.92
N ILE A 96 -5.88 7.03 -2.01
CA ILE A 96 -4.55 7.67 -1.95
C ILE A 96 -3.52 6.57 -2.19
N THR A 97 -2.64 6.77 -3.13
CA THR A 97 -1.52 5.86 -3.37
C THR A 97 -0.20 6.62 -3.49
N GLU A 98 0.78 6.24 -2.70
CA GLU A 98 2.13 6.82 -2.74
C GLU A 98 3.02 6.15 -3.79
N VAL A 99 2.53 5.09 -4.41
CA VAL A 99 3.25 4.31 -5.42
C VAL A 99 2.37 4.10 -6.66
N SER A 100 2.99 3.83 -7.80
CA SER A 100 2.23 3.38 -8.98
C SER A 100 1.61 2.01 -8.71
N LEU A 101 0.36 1.84 -9.09
CA LEU A 101 -0.38 0.58 -8.97
C LEU A 101 -0.70 0.03 -10.36
N THR A 102 -0.88 -1.29 -10.41
CA THR A 102 -1.56 -1.97 -11.50
C THR A 102 -2.93 -2.41 -11.00
N ILE A 103 -4.01 -1.88 -11.57
CA ILE A 103 -5.40 -2.23 -11.22
C ILE A 103 -6.01 -2.98 -12.39
N ALA A 104 -6.34 -4.25 -12.20
CA ALA A 104 -6.85 -5.15 -13.25
C ALA A 104 -6.04 -5.05 -14.55
N GLY A 105 -4.70 -5.05 -14.44
CA GLY A 105 -3.78 -4.97 -15.57
C GLY A 105 -3.52 -3.55 -16.11
N LYS A 106 -4.17 -2.51 -15.58
CA LYS A 106 -4.00 -1.11 -16.00
C LYS A 106 -3.20 -0.31 -14.99
N ARG A 107 -2.24 0.49 -15.46
CA ARG A 107 -1.40 1.31 -14.59
C ARG A 107 -2.15 2.54 -14.07
N LEU A 108 -2.06 2.77 -12.76
CA LEU A 108 -2.47 3.99 -12.07
C LEU A 108 -1.24 4.61 -11.40
N PRO A 109 -0.82 5.83 -11.74
CA PRO A 109 0.30 6.52 -11.06
C PRO A 109 0.03 6.78 -9.58
N ALA A 110 1.08 7.13 -8.82
CA ALA A 110 0.91 7.66 -7.47
C ALA A 110 0.07 8.95 -7.52
N GLY A 111 -0.81 9.11 -6.53
CA GLY A 111 -1.72 10.26 -6.47
C GLY A 111 -2.93 10.03 -5.59
N ALA A 112 -3.87 10.97 -5.68
CA ALA A 112 -5.16 10.90 -5.00
C ALA A 112 -6.29 10.91 -6.04
N TYR A 113 -7.29 10.03 -5.84
CA TYR A 113 -8.30 9.72 -6.83
C TYR A 113 -9.68 9.53 -6.18
N GLY A 114 -10.73 9.90 -6.90
CA GLY A 114 -12.06 9.39 -6.64
C GLY A 114 -12.26 8.02 -7.28
N PHE A 115 -13.10 7.19 -6.71
CA PHE A 115 -13.50 5.95 -7.36
C PHE A 115 -14.94 5.58 -7.05
N GLY A 116 -15.52 4.75 -7.93
CA GLY A 116 -16.82 4.14 -7.73
C GLY A 116 -16.95 2.78 -8.41
N PHE A 117 -17.67 1.88 -7.76
CA PHE A 117 -18.08 0.61 -8.33
C PHE A 117 -19.43 0.81 -9.00
N LEU A 118 -19.44 0.76 -10.32
CA LEU A 118 -20.60 1.09 -11.16
C LEU A 118 -21.33 -0.18 -11.58
N ASP A 119 -22.55 -0.03 -12.03
CA ASP A 119 -23.31 -1.09 -12.68
C ASP A 119 -22.54 -1.67 -13.88
N GLY A 120 -22.82 -2.94 -14.21
CA GLY A 120 -22.14 -3.66 -15.28
C GLY A 120 -20.71 -4.12 -14.89
N ASP A 121 -20.51 -4.40 -13.61
CA ASP A 121 -19.26 -4.95 -13.06
C ASP A 121 -18.03 -4.10 -13.46
N ARG A 122 -18.08 -2.80 -13.17
CA ARG A 122 -17.04 -1.83 -13.49
C ARG A 122 -16.56 -1.04 -12.29
N LEU A 123 -15.26 -0.89 -12.15
CA LEU A 123 -14.63 0.15 -11.35
C LEU A 123 -14.33 1.35 -12.24
N LEU A 124 -14.69 2.53 -11.82
CA LEU A 124 -14.23 3.80 -12.39
C LEU A 124 -13.29 4.47 -11.38
N VAL A 125 -12.15 4.94 -11.85
CA VAL A 125 -11.22 5.81 -11.10
C VAL A 125 -11.16 7.15 -11.82
N THR A 126 -11.30 8.23 -11.07
CA THR A 126 -11.30 9.61 -11.58
C THR A 126 -10.20 10.42 -10.89
N ASP A 127 -9.73 11.48 -11.57
CA ASP A 127 -8.93 12.51 -10.89
C ASP A 127 -9.77 13.35 -9.92
N LEU A 128 -9.14 14.28 -9.20
CA LEU A 128 -9.83 15.15 -8.25
C LEU A 128 -10.73 16.20 -8.92
N GLY A 129 -10.57 16.42 -10.22
CA GLY A 129 -11.44 17.26 -11.05
C GLY A 129 -12.70 16.51 -11.52
N GLY A 130 -12.76 15.18 -11.30
CA GLY A 130 -13.87 14.34 -11.75
C GLY A 130 -13.74 13.77 -13.17
N HIS A 131 -12.54 13.87 -13.79
CA HIS A 131 -12.29 13.29 -15.10
C HIS A 131 -11.93 11.82 -14.97
N ASP A 132 -12.43 11.00 -15.89
CA ASP A 132 -12.18 9.56 -15.92
C ASP A 132 -10.68 9.28 -16.22
N VAL A 133 -9.99 8.59 -15.31
CA VAL A 133 -8.57 8.20 -15.43
C VAL A 133 -8.43 6.74 -15.83
N LEU A 134 -9.22 5.86 -15.21
CA LEU A 134 -9.13 4.43 -15.41
C LEU A 134 -10.51 3.78 -15.24
N THR A 135 -10.83 2.87 -16.13
CA THR A 135 -11.97 1.95 -15.96
C THR A 135 -11.46 0.52 -15.99
N ALA A 136 -11.90 -0.30 -15.05
CA ALA A 136 -11.53 -1.72 -14.95
C ALA A 136 -12.77 -2.59 -14.74
N HIS A 137 -12.69 -3.85 -15.18
CA HIS A 137 -13.72 -4.84 -14.82
C HIS A 137 -13.52 -5.29 -13.38
N THR A 138 -14.64 -5.48 -12.68
CA THR A 138 -14.67 -6.04 -11.34
C THR A 138 -15.16 -7.49 -11.40
N ALA A 139 -14.72 -8.28 -10.42
CA ALA A 139 -15.23 -9.62 -10.18
C ALA A 139 -16.15 -9.63 -8.96
N LYS A 140 -16.92 -10.71 -8.78
CA LYS A 140 -17.78 -10.93 -7.62
C LYS A 140 -17.28 -12.11 -6.80
N ASP A 141 -17.13 -11.90 -5.51
CA ASP A 141 -16.87 -12.96 -4.56
C ASP A 141 -18.19 -13.53 -4.06
N THR A 142 -18.64 -14.61 -4.68
CA THR A 142 -19.91 -15.28 -4.34
C THR A 142 -19.83 -16.04 -3.01
N ALA A 143 -18.61 -16.41 -2.57
CA ALA A 143 -18.37 -17.10 -1.30
C ALA A 143 -18.40 -16.15 -0.11
N MET A 144 -18.29 -14.84 -0.31
CA MET A 144 -18.32 -13.86 0.76
C MET A 144 -19.70 -13.79 1.43
N THR A 145 -19.77 -14.17 2.71
CA THR A 145 -21.02 -14.22 3.49
C THR A 145 -21.33 -12.91 4.20
N ARG A 146 -20.31 -12.09 4.53
CA ARG A 146 -20.44 -10.82 5.27
C ARG A 146 -19.74 -9.68 4.53
N PRO A 147 -20.32 -9.17 3.45
CA PRO A 147 -19.73 -8.08 2.69
C PRO A 147 -19.67 -6.80 3.54
N ARG A 148 -18.58 -6.06 3.42
CA ARG A 148 -18.42 -4.71 3.99
C ARG A 148 -18.62 -3.66 2.90
N PRO A 149 -18.99 -2.43 3.25
CA PRO A 149 -19.05 -1.34 2.26
C PRO A 149 -17.74 -1.14 1.53
N LEU A 150 -16.61 -1.22 2.24
CA LEU A 150 -15.28 -1.24 1.66
C LEU A 150 -14.32 -2.08 2.52
N GLU A 151 -13.47 -2.85 1.85
CA GLU A 151 -12.41 -3.65 2.49
C GLU A 151 -11.24 -3.86 1.53
N VAL A 152 -10.03 -3.94 2.08
CA VAL A 152 -8.83 -4.42 1.37
C VAL A 152 -8.38 -5.72 2.01
N THR A 153 -8.05 -6.71 1.17
CA THR A 153 -7.52 -8.01 1.60
C THR A 153 -6.35 -8.43 0.72
N ASP A 154 -5.56 -9.38 1.20
CA ASP A 154 -4.62 -10.08 0.33
C ASP A 154 -5.36 -10.87 -0.75
N ASP A 155 -4.77 -10.95 -1.96
CA ASP A 155 -5.24 -11.83 -3.02
C ASP A 155 -4.41 -13.13 -2.99
N PRO A 156 -5.06 -14.32 -2.93
CA PRO A 156 -4.34 -15.60 -3.00
C PRO A 156 -3.46 -15.76 -4.24
N ALA A 157 -3.77 -15.05 -5.33
CA ALA A 157 -2.98 -15.05 -6.56
C ALA A 157 -1.79 -14.06 -6.52
N GLY A 158 -1.60 -13.37 -5.40
CA GLY A 158 -0.62 -12.30 -5.21
C GLY A 158 -1.23 -10.91 -5.39
N GLY A 159 -0.66 -9.92 -4.69
CA GLY A 159 -1.24 -8.58 -4.63
C GLY A 159 -2.44 -8.50 -3.68
N TYR A 160 -3.43 -7.65 -4.02
CA TYR A 160 -4.51 -7.29 -3.12
C TYR A 160 -5.84 -7.19 -3.86
N ARG A 161 -6.93 -7.30 -3.11
CA ARG A 161 -8.30 -7.03 -3.57
C ARG A 161 -8.86 -5.82 -2.86
N LEU A 162 -9.38 -4.87 -3.63
CA LEU A 162 -10.23 -3.79 -3.12
C LEU A 162 -11.68 -4.20 -3.34
N TYR A 163 -12.42 -4.37 -2.27
CA TYR A 163 -13.83 -4.74 -2.27
C TYR A 163 -14.74 -3.54 -2.06
N ALA A 164 -15.89 -3.55 -2.74
CA ALA A 164 -17.08 -2.80 -2.41
C ALA A 164 -18.27 -3.78 -2.37
N GLY A 165 -18.76 -4.08 -1.18
CA GLY A 165 -19.70 -5.18 -1.00
C GLY A 165 -19.08 -6.52 -1.40
N LYS A 166 -19.70 -7.22 -2.36
CA LYS A 166 -19.17 -8.48 -2.94
C LYS A 166 -18.36 -8.28 -4.20
N SER A 167 -18.39 -7.09 -4.78
CA SER A 167 -17.59 -6.78 -5.97
C SER A 167 -16.18 -6.42 -5.57
N TYR A 168 -15.20 -6.84 -6.34
CA TYR A 168 -13.81 -6.49 -6.08
C TYR A 168 -13.01 -6.27 -7.37
N VAL A 169 -11.92 -5.55 -7.21
CA VAL A 169 -10.88 -5.43 -8.22
C VAL A 169 -9.54 -5.85 -7.64
N HIS A 170 -8.75 -6.55 -8.45
CA HIS A 170 -7.37 -6.86 -8.10
C HIS A 170 -6.48 -5.65 -8.33
N PHE A 171 -5.56 -5.40 -7.40
CA PHE A 171 -4.48 -4.44 -7.57
C PHE A 171 -3.15 -4.97 -7.02
N ALA A 172 -2.07 -4.51 -7.60
CA ALA A 172 -0.71 -4.78 -7.17
C ALA A 172 0.19 -3.55 -7.42
N ARG A 173 1.34 -3.56 -6.79
CA ARG A 173 2.41 -2.59 -7.05
C ARG A 173 3.29 -3.04 -8.21
#